data_72a6afe6836c0819e49c1a7ee1250c2e
#
_entry.id   72a6afe6836c0819e49c1a7ee1250c2e
#
_cell.length_a   1.000
_cell.length_b   1.000
_cell.length_c   1.000
_cell.angle_alpha   90.00
_cell.angle_beta   90.00
_cell.angle_gamma   90.00
#
_symmetry.space_group_name_H-M   'P 1'
#
loop_
_entity.id
_entity.type
_entity.pdbx_description
1 polymer ?
#
loop_
_entity_poly.entity_id
_entity_poly.type
_entity_poly.pdbx_seq_one_letter_code
_entity_poly.pdbx_strand_id
1 'polypeptide(L)'
;IEDQVKSGYEYYIINYNNIPVVYLSFLKEKKSLFLSKIYVLSNYRGKRLGKTAMQFIEDKARVSNLNRISLTVNRNNSNSIAAYYKMGFVNIGVKIKDIGNGFVMDDYLLEKSI
;
A
#
# COMPACT_ATOMS: atom_id res chain seq x y z
N ILE A 1 12.19 3.01 -10.76
CA ILE A 1 12.33 1.75 -10.01
C ILE A 1 13.70 1.68 -9.33
N GLU A 2 14.78 1.89 -10.07
CA GLU A 2 16.12 1.83 -9.48
C GLU A 2 16.32 2.85 -8.35
N ASP A 3 15.80 4.07 -8.53
CA ASP A 3 15.92 5.10 -7.50
C ASP A 3 15.16 4.72 -6.22
N GLN A 4 13.99 4.13 -6.36
CA GLN A 4 13.21 3.68 -5.21
C GLN A 4 13.89 2.51 -4.49
N VAL A 5 14.45 1.57 -5.23
CA VAL A 5 15.21 0.47 -4.64
C VAL A 5 16.41 1.01 -3.85
N LYS A 6 17.14 1.98 -4.42
CA LYS A 6 18.26 2.62 -3.74
C LYS A 6 17.82 3.36 -2.47
N SER A 7 16.57 3.83 -2.43
CA SER A 7 16.01 4.54 -1.27
C SER A 7 15.43 3.61 -0.22
N GLY A 8 15.64 2.29 -0.35
CA GLY A 8 15.19 1.31 0.64
C GLY A 8 13.83 0.70 0.35
N TYR A 9 13.21 1.02 -0.77
CA TYR A 9 11.96 0.39 -1.16
C TYR A 9 12.18 -1.05 -1.56
N GLU A 10 11.27 -1.92 -1.12
CA GLU A 10 11.27 -3.33 -1.51
C GLU A 10 10.11 -3.57 -2.47
N TYR A 11 10.36 -4.37 -3.50
CA TYR A 11 9.38 -4.70 -4.54
C TYR A 11 9.13 -6.19 -4.55
N TYR A 12 7.86 -6.57 -4.67
CA TYR A 12 7.46 -7.99 -4.70
C TYR A 12 6.41 -8.21 -5.78
N ILE A 13 6.44 -9.40 -6.33
CA ILE A 13 5.44 -9.86 -7.31
C ILE A 13 4.85 -11.15 -6.77
N ILE A 14 3.53 -11.21 -6.72
CA ILE A 14 2.81 -12.42 -6.33
C ILE A 14 2.27 -13.08 -7.59
N ASN A 15 2.55 -14.37 -7.73
CA ASN A 15 2.11 -15.15 -8.88
C ASN A 15 0.92 -16.05 -8.52
N TYR A 16 0.02 -16.21 -9.47
CA TYR A 16 -1.10 -17.15 -9.39
C TYR A 16 -1.05 -18.03 -10.63
N ASN A 17 -0.84 -19.35 -10.45
CA ASN A 17 -0.66 -20.31 -11.55
C ASN A 17 0.44 -19.83 -12.52
N ASN A 18 1.58 -19.39 -11.98
CA ASN A 18 2.74 -18.91 -12.73
C ASN A 18 2.50 -17.60 -13.51
N ILE A 19 1.42 -16.90 -13.22
CA ILE A 19 1.11 -15.61 -13.83
C ILE A 19 1.32 -14.54 -12.77
N PRO A 20 2.11 -13.48 -13.04
CA PRO A 20 2.25 -12.38 -12.09
C PRO A 20 0.94 -11.59 -12.02
N VAL A 21 0.29 -11.61 -10.88
CA VAL A 21 -1.04 -11.02 -10.70
C VAL A 21 -1.08 -9.88 -9.69
N VAL A 22 -0.11 -9.78 -8.79
CA VAL A 22 -0.02 -8.68 -7.82
C VAL A 22 1.39 -8.12 -7.85
N TYR A 23 1.46 -6.78 -7.94
CA TYR A 23 2.70 -6.01 -7.84
C TYR A 23 2.57 -5.12 -6.62
N LEU A 24 3.57 -5.14 -5.74
CA LEU A 24 3.53 -4.30 -4.55
C LEU A 24 4.92 -3.80 -4.19
N SER A 25 4.95 -2.65 -3.51
CA SER A 25 6.19 -2.14 -2.95
C SER A 25 5.92 -1.45 -1.63
N PHE A 26 6.90 -1.52 -0.74
CA PHE A 26 6.80 -0.87 0.56
C PHE A 26 8.18 -0.40 1.04
N LEU A 27 8.14 0.50 2.01
CA LEU A 27 9.33 1.02 2.68
C LEU A 27 9.18 0.76 4.17
N LYS A 28 10.19 0.16 4.78
CA LYS A 28 10.24 -0.01 6.23
C LYS A 28 10.72 1.28 6.87
N GLU A 29 9.86 1.90 7.63
CA GLU A 29 10.17 3.12 8.40
C GLU A 29 10.40 2.77 9.86
N LYS A 30 10.70 3.76 10.69
CA LYS A 30 11.04 3.50 12.10
C LYS A 30 9.90 2.85 12.88
N LYS A 31 8.68 3.27 12.64
CA LYS A 31 7.50 2.86 13.42
C LYS A 31 6.43 2.14 12.62
N SER A 32 6.53 2.16 11.30
CA SER A 32 5.52 1.58 10.44
C SER A 32 6.13 1.07 9.15
N LEU A 33 5.41 0.19 8.49
CA LEU A 33 5.70 -0.20 7.11
C LEU A 33 4.83 0.67 6.22
N PHE A 34 5.46 1.48 5.37
CA PHE A 34 4.75 2.34 4.43
C PHE A 34 4.50 1.59 3.14
N LEU A 35 3.23 1.30 2.85
CA LEU A 35 2.82 0.64 1.61
C LEU A 35 2.78 1.67 0.49
N SER A 36 3.75 1.63 -0.40
CA SER A 36 3.88 2.59 -1.48
C SER A 36 2.96 2.28 -2.64
N LYS A 37 2.92 1.02 -3.05
CA LYS A 37 2.13 0.59 -4.21
C LYS A 37 1.57 -0.80 -3.97
N ILE A 38 0.33 -1.00 -4.39
CA ILE A 38 -0.27 -2.31 -4.50
C ILE A 38 -1.17 -2.31 -5.74
N TYR A 39 -0.96 -3.26 -6.62
CA TYR A 39 -1.73 -3.38 -7.85
C TYR A 39 -2.07 -4.84 -8.10
N VAL A 40 -3.35 -5.10 -8.30
CA VAL A 40 -3.85 -6.44 -8.65
C VAL A 40 -4.31 -6.39 -10.09
N LEU A 41 -3.83 -7.33 -10.90
CA LEU A 41 -4.20 -7.42 -12.31
C LEU A 41 -5.73 -7.52 -12.43
N SER A 42 -6.33 -6.72 -13.32
CA SER A 42 -7.79 -6.51 -13.36
C SER A 42 -8.59 -7.81 -13.52
N ASN A 43 -8.08 -8.75 -14.32
CA ASN A 43 -8.76 -10.04 -14.54
C ASN A 43 -8.74 -10.95 -13.30
N TYR A 44 -7.97 -10.60 -12.30
CA TYR A 44 -7.80 -11.40 -11.08
C TYR A 44 -8.34 -10.69 -9.84
N ARG A 45 -8.98 -9.55 -10.00
CA ARG A 45 -9.66 -8.87 -8.89
C ARG A 45 -10.86 -9.70 -8.44
N GLY A 46 -11.17 -9.63 -7.15
CA GLY A 46 -12.26 -10.41 -6.57
C GLY A 46 -11.90 -11.83 -6.19
N LYS A 47 -10.66 -12.27 -6.42
CA LYS A 47 -10.19 -13.62 -6.05
C LYS A 47 -9.44 -13.61 -4.71
N ARG A 48 -9.69 -12.62 -3.86
CA ARG A 48 -9.05 -12.45 -2.56
C ARG A 48 -7.53 -12.25 -2.63
N LEU A 49 -7.01 -11.88 -3.79
CA LEU A 49 -5.59 -11.62 -3.95
C LEU A 49 -5.13 -10.39 -3.18
N GLY A 50 -5.99 -9.37 -3.08
CA GLY A 50 -5.71 -8.20 -2.26
C GLY A 50 -5.54 -8.57 -0.79
N LYS A 51 -6.39 -9.46 -0.28
CA LYS A 51 -6.29 -9.96 1.09
C LYS A 51 -5.01 -10.76 1.31
N THR A 52 -4.67 -11.62 0.34
CA THR A 52 -3.42 -12.39 0.37
C THR A 52 -2.21 -11.48 0.35
N ALA A 53 -2.21 -10.46 -0.50
CA ALA A 53 -1.13 -9.49 -0.56
C ALA A 53 -1.00 -8.72 0.76
N MET A 54 -2.12 -8.31 1.36
CA MET A 54 -2.09 -7.60 2.63
C MET A 54 -1.53 -8.48 3.75
N GLN A 55 -1.89 -9.77 3.77
CA GLN A 55 -1.35 -10.71 4.74
C GLN A 55 0.17 -10.83 4.59
N PHE A 56 0.67 -10.90 3.38
CA PHE A 56 2.10 -10.91 3.09
C PHE A 56 2.78 -9.65 3.65
N ILE A 57 2.17 -8.49 3.44
CA ILE A 57 2.70 -7.21 3.92
C ILE A 57 2.72 -7.17 5.44
N GLU A 58 1.66 -7.65 6.09
CA GLU A 58 1.59 -7.72 7.56
C GLU A 58 2.68 -8.63 8.11
N ASP A 59 2.92 -9.77 7.49
CA ASP A 59 3.96 -10.71 7.91
C ASP A 59 5.35 -10.07 7.79
N LYS A 60 5.58 -9.34 6.70
CA LYS A 60 6.85 -8.61 6.52
C LYS A 60 7.05 -7.54 7.60
N ALA A 61 5.98 -6.85 7.96
CA ALA A 61 6.04 -5.85 9.02
C ALA A 61 6.39 -6.51 10.36
N ARG A 62 5.73 -7.60 10.70
CA ARG A 62 5.98 -8.32 11.96
C ARG A 62 7.41 -8.84 12.07
N VAL A 63 7.94 -9.40 10.99
CA VAL A 63 9.34 -9.88 10.94
C VAL A 63 10.31 -8.75 11.23
N SER A 64 9.97 -7.52 10.88
CA SER A 64 10.78 -6.34 11.11
C SER A 64 10.44 -5.61 12.42
N ASN A 65 9.62 -6.23 13.27
CA ASN A 65 9.16 -5.64 14.54
C ASN A 65 8.37 -4.35 14.36
N LEU A 66 7.67 -4.24 13.24
CA LEU A 66 6.77 -3.13 12.96
C LEU A 66 5.33 -3.59 13.24
N ASN A 67 4.57 -2.76 13.92
CA ASN A 67 3.20 -3.09 14.33
C ASN A 67 2.14 -2.23 13.64
N ARG A 68 2.53 -1.52 12.59
CA ARG A 68 1.63 -0.65 11.85
C ARG A 68 1.96 -0.69 10.38
N ILE A 69 0.91 -0.56 9.56
CA ILE A 69 1.02 -0.36 8.12
C ILE A 69 0.36 0.96 7.81
N SER A 70 1.04 1.83 7.08
CA SER A 70 0.51 3.12 6.65
C SER A 70 0.52 3.22 5.13
N LEU A 71 -0.38 4.02 4.59
CA LEU A 71 -0.43 4.31 3.16
C LEU A 71 -1.11 5.66 2.94
N THR A 72 -0.92 6.21 1.75
CA THR A 72 -1.68 7.36 1.29
C THR A 72 -2.53 6.94 0.10
N VAL A 73 -3.71 7.53 -0.01
CA VAL A 73 -4.64 7.26 -1.10
C VAL A 73 -5.36 8.55 -1.47
N ASN A 74 -5.49 8.81 -2.77
CA ASN A 74 -6.19 10.01 -3.22
C ASN A 74 -7.63 9.99 -2.71
N ARG A 75 -8.12 11.14 -2.20
CA ARG A 75 -9.47 11.22 -1.61
C ARG A 75 -10.59 10.88 -2.59
N ASN A 76 -10.33 11.01 -3.89
CA ASN A 76 -11.31 10.71 -4.92
C ASN A 76 -11.34 9.22 -5.29
N ASN A 77 -10.44 8.42 -4.76
CA ASN A 77 -10.36 6.98 -5.04
C ASN A 77 -11.26 6.21 -4.07
N SER A 78 -12.57 6.39 -4.20
CA SER A 78 -13.56 5.86 -3.26
C SER A 78 -13.53 4.34 -3.15
N ASN A 79 -13.30 3.64 -4.26
CA ASN A 79 -13.28 2.17 -4.26
C ASN A 79 -12.11 1.62 -3.45
N SER A 80 -10.93 2.20 -3.62
CA SER A 80 -9.75 1.79 -2.86
C SER A 80 -9.89 2.12 -1.40
N ILE A 81 -10.40 3.31 -1.08
CA ILE A 81 -10.63 3.73 0.30
C ILE A 81 -11.57 2.76 1.02
N ALA A 82 -12.69 2.41 0.37
CA ALA A 82 -13.65 1.46 0.94
C ALA A 82 -13.00 0.08 1.18
N ALA A 83 -12.17 -0.38 0.24
CA ALA A 83 -11.47 -1.65 0.38
C ALA A 83 -10.49 -1.62 1.56
N TYR A 84 -9.74 -0.53 1.72
CA TYR A 84 -8.81 -0.41 2.85
C TYR A 84 -9.55 -0.36 4.19
N TYR A 85 -10.68 0.35 4.26
CA TYR A 85 -11.49 0.35 5.48
C TYR A 85 -11.97 -1.05 5.84
N LYS A 86 -12.37 -1.85 4.86
CA LYS A 86 -12.77 -3.24 5.12
C LYS A 86 -11.62 -4.09 5.61
N MET A 87 -10.39 -3.75 5.26
CA MET A 87 -9.20 -4.45 5.72
C MET A 87 -8.75 -4.01 7.12
N GLY A 88 -9.41 -3.03 7.71
CA GLY A 88 -9.09 -2.54 9.05
C GLY A 88 -8.28 -1.26 9.10
N PHE A 89 -8.04 -0.61 7.98
CA PHE A 89 -7.39 0.70 7.98
C PHE A 89 -8.33 1.77 8.50
N VAL A 90 -7.77 2.78 9.14
CA VAL A 90 -8.50 3.96 9.60
C VAL A 90 -7.83 5.21 9.04
N ASN A 91 -8.62 6.25 8.81
CA ASN A 91 -8.11 7.53 8.35
C ASN A 91 -7.54 8.30 9.55
N ILE A 92 -6.26 8.62 9.49
CA ILE A 92 -5.58 9.36 10.55
C ILE A 92 -5.20 10.77 10.15
N GLY A 93 -5.53 11.19 8.95
CA GLY A 93 -5.24 12.56 8.54
C GLY A 93 -5.31 12.75 7.04
N VAL A 94 -4.92 13.94 6.65
CA VAL A 94 -4.88 14.37 5.26
C VAL A 94 -3.45 14.80 4.95
N LYS A 95 -2.93 14.38 3.80
CA LYS A 95 -1.62 14.80 3.33
C LYS A 95 -1.81 15.59 2.05
N ILE A 96 -1.46 16.86 2.08
CA ILE A 96 -1.53 17.75 0.93
C ILE A 96 -0.10 17.98 0.44
N LYS A 97 0.13 17.73 -0.84
CA LYS A 97 1.43 17.91 -1.45
C LYS A 97 1.29 18.79 -2.68
N ASP A 98 2.03 19.90 -2.70
CA ASP A 98 2.13 20.76 -3.88
C ASP A 98 2.98 20.03 -4.92
N ILE A 99 2.41 19.78 -6.10
CA ILE A 99 3.10 19.10 -7.20
C ILE A 99 3.46 20.06 -8.33
N GLY A 100 3.32 21.38 -8.10
CA GLY A 100 3.72 22.43 -9.04
C GLY A 100 2.57 22.94 -9.89
N ASN A 101 2.80 24.10 -10.52
CA ASN A 101 1.84 24.75 -11.43
C ASN A 101 0.45 24.96 -10.85
N GLY A 102 0.35 25.17 -9.53
CA GLY A 102 -0.92 25.36 -8.85
C GLY A 102 -1.71 24.07 -8.58
N PHE A 103 -1.17 22.92 -8.90
CA PHE A 103 -1.79 21.63 -8.61
C PHE A 103 -1.34 21.11 -7.27
N VAL A 104 -2.24 20.39 -6.59
CA VAL A 104 -1.94 19.73 -5.30
C VAL A 104 -2.38 18.30 -5.35
N MET A 105 -1.64 17.41 -4.67
CA MET A 105 -2.11 16.08 -4.32
C MET A 105 -2.77 16.17 -2.96
N ASP A 106 -4.01 15.69 -2.88
CA ASP A 106 -4.80 15.74 -1.67
C ASP A 106 -5.18 14.30 -1.31
N ASP A 107 -4.37 13.72 -0.43
CA ASP A 107 -4.47 12.32 -0.08
C ASP A 107 -4.91 12.14 1.36
N TYR A 108 -5.67 11.08 1.61
CA TYR A 108 -5.88 10.59 2.96
C TYR A 108 -4.70 9.74 3.40
N LEU A 109 -4.34 9.90 4.67
CA LEU A 109 -3.36 9.04 5.31
C LEU A 109 -4.11 7.97 6.10
N LEU A 110 -3.93 6.71 5.71
CA LEU A 110 -4.59 5.58 6.35
C LEU A 110 -3.57 4.74 7.09
N GLU A 111 -3.99 4.16 8.20
CA GLU A 111 -3.11 3.35 9.03
C GLU A 111 -3.87 2.15 9.58
N LYS A 112 -3.18 1.02 9.68
CA LYS A 112 -3.69 -0.20 10.29
C LYS A 112 -2.70 -0.69 11.34
N SER A 113 -3.20 -0.95 12.55
CA SER A 113 -2.43 -1.63 13.58
C SER A 113 -2.50 -3.14 13.37
N ILE A 114 -1.38 -3.81 13.55
CA ILE A 114 -1.31 -5.25 13.34
C ILE A 114 -0.72 -5.98 14.54
#